data_080d8f18f5711a316483558a2ccc9796
#
_entry.id   080d8f18f5711a316483558a2ccc9796
#
_cell.length_a   1.000
_cell.length_b   1.000
_cell.length_c   1.000
_cell.angle_alpha   90.00
_cell.angle_beta   90.00
_cell.angle_gamma   90.00
#
_symmetry.space_group_name_H-M   'P 1'
#
loop_
_entity.id
_entity.type
_entity.pdbx_description
1 polymer ?
#
loop_
_entity_poly.entity_id
_entity_poly.type
_entity_poly.pdbx_seq_one_letter_code
_entity_poly.pdbx_strand_id
1 'polypeptide(L)'
;MNKAFIITIDGPSGAGKSTVSRMVAHRMGYNYIDTGAMYRGVAYAFKKLSLVFNEQTDHINLEQFLKDLNIKFDFGDNARVFLNGEDISEKIRDPEVSLFASKFSQEQSVREYLTFKQREAGSNGGVVLEGRDTGSVVFPDADFKFYLDASQDERAKRRHLELSLKGIRIAQSVVKEEMHNRDRDDSERDLAPLVIPENAIYIDTSGLDAQGVVENILNIVLGSEV
;
A
#
# COMPACT_ATOMS: atom_id res chain seq x y z
N MET A 1 6.74 -5.61 -29.45
CA MET A 1 6.94 -4.99 -28.13
C MET A 1 6.07 -5.79 -27.18
N ASN A 2 6.65 -6.44 -26.17
CA ASN A 2 5.85 -7.15 -25.17
C ASN A 2 4.95 -6.15 -24.46
N LYS A 3 3.70 -6.52 -24.23
CA LYS A 3 2.72 -5.70 -23.52
C LYS A 3 3.24 -5.43 -22.11
N ALA A 4 3.28 -4.18 -21.69
CA ALA A 4 3.64 -3.81 -20.34
C ALA A 4 2.40 -3.92 -19.44
N PHE A 5 2.38 -4.90 -18.52
CA PHE A 5 1.22 -5.20 -17.67
C PHE A 5 1.05 -4.24 -16.51
N ILE A 6 -0.20 -4.09 -16.07
CA ILE A 6 -0.56 -3.56 -14.75
C ILE A 6 -0.84 -4.74 -13.84
N ILE A 7 -0.05 -4.86 -12.77
CA ILE A 7 -0.18 -5.94 -11.76
C ILE A 7 -0.57 -5.31 -10.44
N THR A 8 -1.65 -5.77 -9.82
CA THR A 8 -2.09 -5.32 -8.50
C THR A 8 -1.93 -6.44 -7.47
N ILE A 9 -1.46 -6.08 -6.29
CA ILE A 9 -1.25 -7.02 -5.17
C ILE A 9 -1.89 -6.42 -3.91
N ASP A 10 -3.10 -6.88 -3.59
CA ASP A 10 -3.87 -6.44 -2.44
C ASP A 10 -3.83 -7.48 -1.30
N GLY A 11 -4.29 -7.11 -0.13
CA GLY A 11 -4.42 -8.00 1.01
C GLY A 11 -4.16 -7.32 2.35
N PRO A 12 -4.38 -8.01 3.47
CA PRO A 12 -4.30 -7.44 4.82
C PRO A 12 -2.87 -7.09 5.24
N SER A 13 -2.75 -6.46 6.40
CA SER A 13 -1.46 -6.10 7.00
C SER A 13 -0.63 -7.36 7.31
N GLY A 14 0.68 -7.33 7.04
CA GLY A 14 1.59 -8.46 7.34
C GLY A 14 1.51 -9.65 6.38
N ALA A 15 0.70 -9.61 5.32
CA ALA A 15 0.61 -10.68 4.30
C ALA A 15 1.86 -10.80 3.39
N GLY A 16 2.87 -9.92 3.55
CA GLY A 16 4.11 -9.97 2.77
C GLY A 16 4.09 -9.17 1.47
N LYS A 17 3.01 -8.41 1.20
CA LYS A 17 2.82 -7.66 -0.05
C LYS A 17 4.02 -6.83 -0.48
N SER A 18 4.54 -5.97 0.40
CA SER A 18 5.62 -5.03 0.05
C SER A 18 6.90 -5.73 -0.38
N THR A 19 7.24 -6.85 0.26
CA THR A 19 8.40 -7.66 -0.11
C THR A 19 8.17 -8.31 -1.47
N VAL A 20 7.03 -8.97 -1.62
CA VAL A 20 6.69 -9.71 -2.84
C VAL A 20 6.54 -8.74 -4.03
N SER A 21 5.79 -7.64 -3.88
CA SER A 21 5.55 -6.69 -4.97
C SER A 21 6.84 -6.05 -5.47
N ARG A 22 7.76 -5.71 -4.56
CA ARG A 22 9.08 -5.16 -4.94
C ARG A 22 9.92 -6.20 -5.70
N MET A 23 9.92 -7.45 -5.23
CA MET A 23 10.66 -8.51 -5.91
C MET A 23 10.08 -8.84 -7.29
N VAL A 24 8.75 -8.88 -7.43
CA VAL A 24 8.07 -9.07 -8.72
C VAL A 24 8.40 -7.92 -9.66
N ALA A 25 8.27 -6.67 -9.21
CA ALA A 25 8.60 -5.49 -10.01
C ALA A 25 10.05 -5.53 -10.51
N HIS A 26 10.99 -5.80 -9.61
CA HIS A 26 12.42 -5.92 -9.95
C HIS A 26 12.68 -7.02 -11.00
N ARG A 27 12.09 -8.21 -10.82
CA ARG A 27 12.26 -9.35 -11.73
C ARG A 27 11.69 -9.08 -13.13
N MET A 28 10.62 -8.28 -13.22
CA MET A 28 9.98 -7.90 -14.48
C MET A 28 10.54 -6.62 -15.10
N GLY A 29 11.40 -5.88 -14.40
CA GLY A 29 11.87 -4.56 -14.85
C GLY A 29 10.73 -3.51 -14.80
N TYR A 30 9.77 -3.66 -13.90
CA TYR A 30 8.61 -2.80 -13.73
C TYR A 30 8.80 -1.82 -12.58
N ASN A 31 8.05 -0.73 -12.61
CA ASN A 31 8.00 0.21 -11.49
C ASN A 31 7.18 -0.36 -10.33
N TYR A 32 7.72 -0.26 -9.12
CA TYR A 32 7.02 -0.62 -7.88
C TYR A 32 6.33 0.61 -7.29
N ILE A 33 5.04 0.49 -6.96
CA ILE A 33 4.21 1.55 -6.38
C ILE A 33 3.67 1.09 -5.01
N ASP A 34 4.24 1.64 -3.93
CA ASP A 34 3.72 1.50 -2.55
C ASP A 34 2.62 2.54 -2.32
N THR A 35 1.34 2.14 -2.52
CA THR A 35 0.21 3.07 -2.29
C THR A 35 0.11 3.48 -0.83
N GLY A 36 0.46 2.60 0.10
CA GLY A 36 0.53 2.92 1.53
C GLY A 36 1.54 4.03 1.83
N ALA A 37 2.69 4.07 1.15
CA ALA A 37 3.65 5.18 1.27
C ALA A 37 3.05 6.49 0.74
N MET A 38 2.23 6.44 -0.31
CA MET A 38 1.54 7.63 -0.83
C MET A 38 0.57 8.22 0.20
N TYR A 39 -0.28 7.38 0.84
CA TYR A 39 -1.16 7.80 1.93
C TYR A 39 -0.38 8.35 3.13
N ARG A 40 0.71 7.68 3.53
CA ARG A 40 1.57 8.15 4.62
C ARG A 40 2.26 9.48 4.29
N GLY A 41 2.62 9.71 3.03
CA GLY A 41 3.20 10.97 2.57
C GLY A 41 2.25 12.15 2.76
N VAL A 42 0.99 12.00 2.34
CA VAL A 42 -0.05 13.03 2.52
C VAL A 42 -0.34 13.25 4.00
N ALA A 43 -0.47 12.17 4.78
CA ALA A 43 -0.69 12.24 6.23
C ALA A 43 0.47 12.97 6.96
N TYR A 44 1.71 12.67 6.59
CA TYR A 44 2.89 13.36 7.15
C TYR A 44 2.91 14.85 6.78
N ALA A 45 2.61 15.19 5.53
CA ALA A 45 2.54 16.57 5.07
C ALA A 45 1.51 17.37 5.87
N PHE A 46 0.33 16.79 6.08
CA PHE A 46 -0.73 17.38 6.88
C PHE A 46 -0.28 17.63 8.33
N LYS A 47 0.34 16.61 8.96
CA LYS A 47 0.88 16.72 10.31
C LYS A 47 1.98 17.80 10.42
N LYS A 48 2.92 17.83 9.46
CA LYS A 48 4.03 18.79 9.44
C LYS A 48 3.57 20.24 9.34
N LEU A 49 2.46 20.48 8.65
CA LEU A 49 1.88 21.82 8.52
C LEU A 49 1.05 22.24 9.75
N SER A 50 1.16 21.51 10.87
CA SER A 50 0.44 21.76 12.12
C SER A 50 -1.08 21.72 11.97
N LEU A 51 -1.56 21.06 10.92
CA LEU A 51 -2.97 20.82 10.70
C LEU A 51 -3.38 19.65 11.58
N VAL A 52 -4.07 19.93 12.67
CA VAL A 52 -4.59 18.89 13.57
C VAL A 52 -5.93 18.43 13.03
N PHE A 53 -5.98 17.15 12.64
CA PHE A 53 -7.26 16.53 12.26
C PHE A 53 -8.05 16.26 13.56
N ASN A 54 -9.01 17.12 13.87
CA ASN A 54 -10.01 16.92 14.92
C ASN A 54 -11.38 17.38 14.40
N GLU A 55 -12.43 17.09 15.15
CA GLU A 55 -13.83 17.42 14.80
C GLU A 55 -14.07 18.94 14.57
N GLN A 56 -13.11 19.79 14.96
CA GLN A 56 -13.17 21.26 14.76
C GLN A 56 -12.47 21.70 13.47
N THR A 57 -11.89 20.81 12.68
CA THR A 57 -11.21 21.12 11.41
C THR A 57 -12.15 21.25 10.21
N ASP A 58 -13.46 21.31 10.43
CA ASP A 58 -14.48 21.59 9.38
C ASP A 58 -14.20 22.86 8.57
N HIS A 59 -13.20 23.66 8.97
CA HIS A 59 -12.81 24.90 8.29
C HIS A 59 -11.57 24.76 7.40
N ILE A 60 -10.86 23.61 7.43
CA ILE A 60 -9.72 23.40 6.54
C ILE A 60 -10.29 22.83 5.23
N ASN A 61 -10.17 23.61 4.17
CA ASN A 61 -10.49 23.12 2.84
C ASN A 61 -9.43 22.10 2.44
N LEU A 62 -9.71 20.82 2.73
CA LEU A 62 -8.83 19.69 2.45
C LEU A 62 -8.52 19.58 0.95
N GLU A 63 -9.47 19.92 0.09
CA GLU A 63 -9.26 19.93 -1.36
C GLU A 63 -8.22 20.98 -1.76
N GLN A 64 -8.28 22.18 -1.16
CA GLN A 64 -7.30 23.23 -1.42
C GLN A 64 -5.91 22.82 -0.91
N PHE A 65 -5.85 22.23 0.31
CA PHE A 65 -4.60 21.68 0.82
C PHE A 65 -3.98 20.67 -0.15
N LEU A 66 -4.77 19.73 -0.67
CA LEU A 66 -4.30 18.71 -1.60
C LEU A 66 -3.85 19.31 -2.95
N LYS A 67 -4.51 20.36 -3.43
CA LYS A 67 -4.12 21.10 -4.65
C LYS A 67 -2.77 21.83 -4.49
N ASP A 68 -2.56 22.41 -3.31
CA ASP A 68 -1.34 23.18 -3.01
C ASP A 68 -0.18 22.28 -2.55
N LEU A 69 -0.46 20.98 -2.35
CA LEU A 69 0.50 20.03 -1.82
C LEU A 69 1.59 19.71 -2.85
N ASN A 70 2.80 20.19 -2.59
CA ASN A 70 3.98 19.86 -3.40
C ASN A 70 4.60 18.55 -2.91
N ILE A 71 3.93 17.44 -3.25
CA ILE A 71 4.41 16.09 -2.97
C ILE A 71 4.75 15.36 -4.27
N LYS A 72 5.93 14.73 -4.31
CA LYS A 72 6.38 13.92 -5.44
C LYS A 72 6.63 12.49 -4.98
N PHE A 73 6.14 11.54 -5.76
CA PHE A 73 6.40 10.12 -5.59
C PHE A 73 7.37 9.67 -6.68
N ASP A 74 8.47 9.05 -6.28
CA ASP A 74 9.44 8.45 -7.17
C ASP A 74 9.28 6.93 -7.07
N PHE A 75 9.02 6.28 -8.18
CA PHE A 75 8.68 4.87 -8.26
C PHE A 75 9.87 4.06 -8.78
N GLY A 76 9.97 2.80 -8.37
CA GLY A 76 11.05 1.90 -8.75
C GLY A 76 11.61 1.14 -7.53
N ASP A 77 12.77 0.51 -7.67
CA ASP A 77 13.38 -0.35 -6.63
C ASP A 77 13.53 0.36 -5.28
N ASN A 78 13.84 1.64 -5.29
CA ASN A 78 13.97 2.50 -4.13
C ASN A 78 12.89 3.59 -4.14
N ALA A 79 11.62 3.17 -4.14
CA ALA A 79 10.50 4.10 -4.09
C ALA A 79 10.68 5.17 -3.00
N ARG A 80 10.59 6.45 -3.37
CA ARG A 80 10.81 7.61 -2.49
C ARG A 80 9.64 8.56 -2.50
N VAL A 81 9.49 9.28 -1.41
CA VAL A 81 8.48 10.34 -1.27
C VAL A 81 9.17 11.63 -0.89
N PHE A 82 8.91 12.67 -1.67
CA PHE A 82 9.47 14.00 -1.46
C PHE A 82 8.35 15.00 -1.13
N LEU A 83 8.54 15.79 -0.08
CA LEU A 83 7.66 16.89 0.29
C LEU A 83 8.44 18.20 0.19
N ASN A 84 8.01 19.12 -0.67
CA ASN A 84 8.72 20.38 -0.95
C ASN A 84 10.20 20.17 -1.32
N GLY A 85 10.51 19.07 -2.00
CA GLY A 85 11.87 18.68 -2.39
C GLY A 85 12.69 17.96 -1.30
N GLU A 86 12.17 17.85 -0.07
CA GLU A 86 12.78 17.08 1.02
C GLU A 86 12.41 15.61 0.92
N ASP A 87 13.38 14.68 0.94
CA ASP A 87 13.11 13.24 1.05
C ASP A 87 12.55 12.91 2.44
N ILE A 88 11.30 12.45 2.47
CA ILE A 88 10.59 12.06 3.68
C ILE A 88 10.37 10.55 3.80
N SER A 89 11.00 9.74 2.95
CA SER A 89 10.76 8.29 2.82
C SER A 89 10.94 7.52 4.13
N GLU A 90 11.91 7.91 4.96
CA GLU A 90 12.08 7.30 6.29
C GLU A 90 11.10 7.88 7.32
N LYS A 91 10.78 9.19 7.23
CA LYS A 91 9.88 9.87 8.17
C LYS A 91 8.45 9.35 8.11
N ILE A 92 8.00 8.95 6.93
CA ILE A 92 6.65 8.39 6.75
C ILE A 92 6.49 6.95 7.25
N ARG A 93 7.58 6.31 7.73
CA ARG A 93 7.56 4.96 8.33
C ARG A 93 7.28 4.96 9.83
N ASP A 94 7.18 6.15 10.43
CA ASP A 94 6.81 6.33 11.82
C ASP A 94 5.44 5.67 12.09
N PRO A 95 5.29 4.89 13.19
CA PRO A 95 4.02 4.27 13.56
C PRO A 95 2.87 5.27 13.69
N GLU A 96 3.14 6.45 14.25
CA GLU A 96 2.13 7.51 14.41
C GLU A 96 1.63 8.04 13.05
N VAL A 97 2.54 8.21 12.07
CA VAL A 97 2.18 8.58 10.70
C VAL A 97 1.33 7.47 10.05
N SER A 98 1.67 6.21 10.30
CA SER A 98 0.92 5.07 9.77
C SER A 98 -0.51 5.00 10.32
N LEU A 99 -0.69 5.27 11.62
CA LEU A 99 -2.00 5.33 12.27
C LEU A 99 -2.84 6.49 11.71
N PHE A 100 -2.21 7.66 11.56
CA PHE A 100 -2.86 8.83 11.01
C PHE A 100 -3.25 8.63 9.54
N ALA A 101 -2.40 7.99 8.73
CA ALA A 101 -2.69 7.65 7.35
C ALA A 101 -3.88 6.70 7.20
N SER A 102 -4.08 5.79 8.15
CA SER A 102 -5.26 4.92 8.16
C SER A 102 -6.57 5.72 8.30
N LYS A 103 -6.59 6.71 9.20
CA LYS A 103 -7.74 7.63 9.33
C LYS A 103 -7.92 8.49 8.07
N PHE A 104 -6.84 9.04 7.54
CA PHE A 104 -6.85 9.86 6.32
C PHE A 104 -7.32 9.09 5.09
N SER A 105 -7.14 7.78 5.06
CA SER A 105 -7.62 6.94 3.96
C SER A 105 -9.15 6.81 3.91
N GLN A 106 -9.88 7.32 4.89
CA GLN A 106 -11.35 7.37 4.91
C GLN A 106 -11.88 8.68 4.29
N GLU A 107 -11.03 9.69 4.09
CA GLU A 107 -11.42 10.96 3.49
C GLU A 107 -11.55 10.84 1.97
N GLN A 108 -12.74 11.18 1.44
CA GLN A 108 -13.05 11.06 0.02
C GLN A 108 -12.08 11.86 -0.85
N SER A 109 -11.80 13.11 -0.53
CA SER A 109 -10.89 13.98 -1.29
C SER A 109 -9.46 13.46 -1.34
N VAL A 110 -8.97 12.87 -0.22
CA VAL A 110 -7.63 12.22 -0.17
C VAL A 110 -7.60 11.00 -1.08
N ARG A 111 -8.66 10.19 -1.07
CA ARG A 111 -8.76 9.01 -1.94
C ARG A 111 -8.78 9.39 -3.41
N GLU A 112 -9.62 10.35 -3.78
CA GLU A 112 -9.73 10.83 -5.16
C GLU A 112 -8.38 11.35 -5.67
N TYR A 113 -7.71 12.20 -4.88
CA TYR A 113 -6.37 12.71 -5.19
C TYR A 113 -5.34 11.59 -5.39
N LEU A 114 -5.26 10.66 -4.45
CA LEU A 114 -4.28 9.58 -4.51
C LEU A 114 -4.62 8.53 -5.59
N THR A 115 -5.89 8.20 -5.79
CA THR A 115 -6.32 7.33 -6.89
C THR A 115 -5.93 7.92 -8.24
N PHE A 116 -6.15 9.23 -8.43
CA PHE A 116 -5.70 9.93 -9.64
C PHE A 116 -4.18 9.79 -9.84
N LYS A 117 -3.38 10.05 -8.79
CA LYS A 117 -1.91 9.92 -8.85
C LYS A 117 -1.44 8.49 -9.12
N GLN A 118 -2.10 7.49 -8.56
CA GLN A 118 -1.81 6.08 -8.80
C GLN A 118 -2.11 5.69 -10.25
N ARG A 119 -3.26 6.13 -10.79
CA ARG A 119 -3.63 5.91 -12.19
C ARG A 119 -2.71 6.60 -13.16
N GLU A 120 -2.29 7.83 -12.85
CA GLU A 120 -1.29 8.56 -13.63
C GLU A 120 0.02 7.77 -13.70
N ALA A 121 0.51 7.27 -12.56
CA ALA A 121 1.74 6.49 -12.48
C ALA A 121 1.69 5.15 -13.22
N GLY A 122 0.53 4.50 -13.27
CA GLY A 122 0.33 3.21 -13.96
C GLY A 122 -0.20 3.31 -15.39
N SER A 123 -0.42 4.53 -15.92
CA SER A 123 -1.10 4.75 -17.21
C SER A 123 -0.45 4.07 -18.41
N ASN A 124 0.86 3.86 -18.38
CA ASN A 124 1.61 3.22 -19.46
C ASN A 124 1.86 1.71 -19.23
N GLY A 125 1.30 1.12 -18.18
CA GLY A 125 1.64 -0.23 -17.75
C GLY A 125 3.07 -0.34 -17.21
N GLY A 126 3.60 -1.57 -17.10
CA GLY A 126 4.92 -1.82 -16.53
C GLY A 126 5.01 -1.46 -15.06
N VAL A 127 3.95 -1.75 -14.30
CA VAL A 127 3.84 -1.40 -12.88
C VAL A 127 3.34 -2.56 -12.04
N VAL A 128 3.86 -2.63 -10.81
CA VAL A 128 3.33 -3.48 -9.75
C VAL A 128 2.89 -2.58 -8.59
N LEU A 129 1.59 -2.54 -8.34
CA LEU A 129 1.01 -1.76 -7.25
C LEU A 129 0.69 -2.68 -6.07
N GLU A 130 0.99 -2.21 -4.87
CA GLU A 130 0.51 -2.87 -3.65
C GLU A 130 -0.41 -1.95 -2.85
N GLY A 131 -1.44 -2.55 -2.26
CA GLY A 131 -2.38 -1.78 -1.43
C GLY A 131 -3.43 -2.61 -0.70
N ARG A 132 -4.66 -2.08 -0.71
CA ARG A 132 -5.87 -2.67 -0.13
C ARG A 132 -7.01 -2.76 -1.15
N ASP A 133 -6.97 -1.88 -2.11
CA ASP A 133 -8.04 -1.61 -3.08
C ASP A 133 -7.48 -1.31 -4.48
N THR A 134 -6.22 -1.72 -4.73
CA THR A 134 -5.56 -1.42 -6.01
C THR A 134 -6.22 -2.15 -7.17
N GLY A 135 -6.63 -3.40 -6.98
CA GLY A 135 -7.31 -4.21 -7.99
C GLY A 135 -8.84 -4.11 -7.97
N SER A 136 -9.45 -3.54 -6.92
CA SER A 136 -10.90 -3.36 -6.86
C SER A 136 -11.35 -1.94 -7.25
N VAL A 137 -10.53 -0.91 -6.98
CA VAL A 137 -10.89 0.50 -7.18
C VAL A 137 -9.92 1.23 -8.10
N VAL A 138 -8.61 1.12 -7.89
CA VAL A 138 -7.62 1.91 -8.65
C VAL A 138 -7.52 1.41 -10.08
N PHE A 139 -7.27 0.12 -10.28
CA PHE A 139 -7.18 -0.55 -11.57
C PHE A 139 -8.08 -1.81 -11.59
N PRO A 140 -9.41 -1.63 -11.66
CA PRO A 140 -10.34 -2.77 -11.73
C PRO A 140 -10.13 -3.63 -12.97
N ASP A 141 -9.55 -3.07 -14.03
CA ASP A 141 -9.22 -3.73 -15.28
C ASP A 141 -7.71 -4.07 -15.39
N ALA A 142 -6.99 -4.19 -14.25
CA ALA A 142 -5.59 -4.61 -14.24
C ALA A 142 -5.42 -5.96 -14.94
N ASP A 143 -4.31 -6.13 -15.67
CA ASP A 143 -4.03 -7.37 -16.41
C ASP A 143 -3.93 -8.58 -15.47
N PHE A 144 -3.33 -8.37 -14.29
CA PHE A 144 -3.24 -9.38 -13.24
C PHE A 144 -3.58 -8.77 -11.88
N LYS A 145 -4.45 -9.45 -11.16
CA LYS A 145 -4.85 -9.08 -9.80
C LYS A 145 -4.54 -10.23 -8.86
N PHE A 146 -3.75 -9.95 -7.84
CA PHE A 146 -3.42 -10.91 -6.78
C PHE A 146 -3.94 -10.42 -5.44
N TYR A 147 -4.40 -11.35 -4.62
CA TYR A 147 -4.75 -11.09 -3.24
C TYR A 147 -3.91 -11.99 -2.35
N LEU A 148 -2.97 -11.40 -1.61
CA LEU A 148 -2.11 -12.13 -0.68
C LEU A 148 -2.70 -12.11 0.71
N ASP A 149 -2.81 -13.28 1.32
CA ASP A 149 -3.23 -13.42 2.71
C ASP A 149 -2.32 -14.40 3.45
N ALA A 150 -2.42 -14.43 4.75
CA ALA A 150 -1.84 -15.43 5.64
C ALA A 150 -2.67 -15.49 6.92
N SER A 151 -2.51 -16.57 7.69
CA SER A 151 -3.14 -16.67 9.00
C SER A 151 -2.78 -15.47 9.87
N GLN A 152 -3.71 -15.01 10.69
CA GLN A 152 -3.51 -13.86 11.57
C GLN A 152 -2.27 -14.03 12.47
N ASP A 153 -2.01 -15.26 12.95
CA ASP A 153 -0.84 -15.56 13.77
C ASP A 153 0.46 -15.43 13.00
N GLU A 154 0.52 -15.90 11.75
CA GLU A 154 1.71 -15.77 10.91
C GLU A 154 1.97 -14.30 10.56
N ARG A 155 0.94 -13.53 10.23
CA ARG A 155 1.07 -12.10 9.95
C ARG A 155 1.56 -11.31 11.16
N ALA A 156 1.01 -11.61 12.36
CA ALA A 156 1.44 -10.99 13.62
C ALA A 156 2.90 -11.36 13.97
N LYS A 157 3.31 -12.60 13.74
CA LYS A 157 4.69 -13.06 13.93
C LYS A 157 5.66 -12.33 13.02
N ARG A 158 5.35 -12.23 11.71
CA ARG A 158 6.16 -11.48 10.73
C ARG A 158 6.31 -10.02 11.14
N ARG A 159 5.23 -9.37 11.52
CA ARG A 159 5.23 -7.97 11.95
C ARG A 159 5.99 -7.75 13.25
N HIS A 160 5.82 -8.62 14.22
CA HIS A 160 6.56 -8.58 15.48
C HIS A 160 8.09 -8.70 15.24
N LEU A 161 8.50 -9.61 14.36
CA LEU A 161 9.92 -9.75 13.97
C LEU A 161 10.44 -8.48 13.30
N GLU A 162 9.69 -7.89 12.36
CA GLU A 162 10.05 -6.63 11.70
C GLU A 162 10.26 -5.49 12.71
N LEU A 163 9.36 -5.33 13.67
CA LEU A 163 9.44 -4.31 14.72
C LEU A 163 10.65 -4.56 15.64
N SER A 164 10.89 -5.82 16.00
CA SER A 164 12.03 -6.20 16.84
C SER A 164 13.37 -5.88 16.16
N LEU A 165 13.49 -6.13 14.85
CA LEU A 165 14.68 -5.78 14.06
C LEU A 165 14.93 -4.27 13.98
N LYS A 166 13.87 -3.47 14.10
CA LYS A 166 13.95 -1.99 14.22
C LYS A 166 14.19 -1.51 15.65
N GLY A 167 14.41 -2.43 16.61
CA GLY A 167 14.65 -2.10 18.01
C GLY A 167 13.39 -1.74 18.81
N ILE A 168 12.20 -1.91 18.23
CA ILE A 168 10.92 -1.64 18.89
C ILE A 168 10.51 -2.87 19.71
N ARG A 169 10.45 -2.70 21.04
CA ARG A 169 10.06 -3.75 21.99
C ARG A 169 8.56 -3.66 22.27
N ILE A 170 7.79 -4.58 21.68
CA ILE A 170 6.34 -4.69 21.85
C ILE A 170 5.96 -6.17 21.94
N ALA A 171 4.97 -6.53 22.75
CA ALA A 171 4.53 -7.91 22.82
C ALA A 171 3.80 -8.33 21.52
N GLN A 172 4.01 -9.58 21.08
CA GLN A 172 3.37 -10.10 19.87
C GLN A 172 1.84 -10.06 19.95
N SER A 173 1.26 -10.26 21.14
CA SER A 173 -0.19 -10.16 21.35
C SER A 173 -0.73 -8.76 21.07
N VAL A 174 0.00 -7.71 21.45
CA VAL A 174 -0.37 -6.31 21.15
C VAL A 174 -0.28 -6.06 19.65
N VAL A 175 0.79 -6.51 18.99
CA VAL A 175 0.92 -6.42 17.53
C VAL A 175 -0.23 -7.10 16.82
N LYS A 176 -0.63 -8.30 17.29
CA LYS A 176 -1.76 -9.05 16.73
C LYS A 176 -3.08 -8.28 16.85
N GLU A 177 -3.33 -7.68 18.02
CA GLU A 177 -4.54 -6.88 18.26
C GLU A 177 -4.57 -5.62 17.39
N GLU A 178 -3.47 -4.86 17.33
CA GLU A 178 -3.36 -3.68 16.48
C GLU A 178 -3.60 -4.01 14.99
N MET A 179 -3.02 -5.12 14.51
CA MET A 179 -3.22 -5.57 13.14
C MET A 179 -4.66 -6.00 12.88
N HIS A 180 -5.29 -6.71 13.84
CA HIS A 180 -6.69 -7.10 13.72
C HIS A 180 -7.62 -5.89 13.62
N ASN A 181 -7.43 -4.90 14.49
CA ASN A 181 -8.21 -3.67 14.47
C ASN A 181 -8.04 -2.92 13.14
N ARG A 182 -6.81 -2.82 12.66
CA ARG A 182 -6.53 -2.18 11.38
C ARG A 182 -7.16 -2.92 10.20
N ASP A 183 -7.05 -4.24 10.14
CA ASP A 183 -7.63 -5.04 9.05
C ASP A 183 -9.16 -4.94 9.07
N ARG A 184 -9.78 -4.89 10.26
CA ARG A 184 -11.20 -4.63 10.42
C ARG A 184 -11.57 -3.25 9.88
N ASP A 185 -10.86 -2.20 10.29
CA ASP A 185 -11.11 -0.83 9.84
C ASP A 185 -10.94 -0.71 8.31
N ASP A 186 -9.92 -1.39 7.72
CA ASP A 186 -9.71 -1.45 6.27
C ASP A 186 -10.86 -2.18 5.55
N SER A 187 -11.49 -3.20 6.17
CA SER A 187 -12.56 -4.02 5.58
C SER A 187 -13.95 -3.42 5.76
N GLU A 188 -14.19 -2.69 6.85
CA GLU A 188 -15.50 -2.14 7.21
C GLU A 188 -15.68 -0.68 6.77
N ARG A 189 -14.66 -0.03 6.22
CA ARG A 189 -14.77 1.36 5.75
C ARG A 189 -15.75 1.47 4.57
N ASP A 190 -16.52 2.56 4.55
CA ASP A 190 -17.55 2.82 3.51
C ASP A 190 -16.92 3.03 2.13
N LEU A 191 -15.74 3.64 2.06
CA LEU A 191 -15.06 3.96 0.81
C LEU A 191 -13.92 2.98 0.53
N ALA A 192 -14.02 2.25 -0.58
CA ALA A 192 -13.01 1.33 -1.09
C ALA A 192 -12.52 0.32 -0.02
N PRO A 193 -13.42 -0.50 0.55
CA PRO A 193 -13.06 -1.49 1.56
C PRO A 193 -12.02 -2.47 1.06
N LEU A 194 -11.26 -3.06 1.97
CA LEU A 194 -10.40 -4.19 1.67
C LEU A 194 -11.27 -5.40 1.33
N VAL A 195 -11.33 -5.73 0.07
CA VAL A 195 -12.04 -6.90 -0.47
C VAL A 195 -11.13 -7.67 -1.41
N ILE A 196 -11.46 -8.93 -1.66
CA ILE A 196 -10.80 -9.69 -2.74
C ILE A 196 -11.33 -9.13 -4.07
N PRO A 197 -10.49 -8.54 -4.94
CA PRO A 197 -10.94 -8.00 -6.21
C PRO A 197 -11.57 -9.09 -7.09
N GLU A 198 -12.54 -8.70 -7.91
CA GLU A 198 -13.11 -9.61 -8.90
C GLU A 198 -12.00 -10.17 -9.83
N ASN A 199 -12.02 -11.48 -10.08
CA ASN A 199 -11.02 -12.21 -10.85
C ASN A 199 -9.59 -12.14 -10.27
N ALA A 200 -9.42 -11.81 -9.00
CA ALA A 200 -8.12 -11.85 -8.36
C ALA A 200 -7.71 -13.28 -8.02
N ILE A 201 -6.44 -13.58 -8.20
CA ILE A 201 -5.83 -14.84 -7.81
C ILE A 201 -5.46 -14.74 -6.33
N TYR A 202 -6.12 -15.57 -5.51
CA TYR A 202 -5.85 -15.65 -4.07
C TYR A 202 -4.63 -16.53 -3.81
N ILE A 203 -3.70 -16.03 -3.00
CA ILE A 203 -2.49 -16.76 -2.59
C ILE A 203 -2.39 -16.74 -1.07
N ASP A 204 -2.52 -17.91 -0.43
CA ASP A 204 -2.18 -18.08 0.98
C ASP A 204 -0.66 -18.18 1.14
N THR A 205 -0.09 -17.20 1.80
CA THR A 205 1.35 -17.09 2.04
C THR A 205 1.80 -17.71 3.37
N SER A 206 0.91 -18.34 4.15
CA SER A 206 1.20 -18.82 5.51
C SER A 206 2.35 -19.82 5.58
N GLY A 207 2.46 -20.70 4.58
CA GLY A 207 3.49 -21.74 4.50
C GLY A 207 4.60 -21.43 3.49
N LEU A 208 4.63 -20.25 2.90
CA LEU A 208 5.57 -19.88 1.84
C LEU A 208 6.55 -18.80 2.32
N ASP A 209 7.78 -18.88 1.86
CA ASP A 209 8.71 -17.75 1.91
C ASP A 209 8.39 -16.75 0.77
N ALA A 210 8.99 -15.57 0.85
CA ALA A 210 8.75 -14.53 -0.14
C ALA A 210 9.14 -14.96 -1.56
N GLN A 211 10.21 -15.76 -1.70
CA GLN A 211 10.68 -16.25 -3.00
C GLN A 211 9.67 -17.21 -3.63
N GLY A 212 9.10 -18.13 -2.87
CA GLY A 212 8.08 -19.06 -3.35
C GLY A 212 6.81 -18.33 -3.83
N VAL A 213 6.38 -17.28 -3.11
CA VAL A 213 5.25 -16.46 -3.55
C VAL A 213 5.56 -15.72 -4.85
N VAL A 214 6.77 -15.16 -4.97
CA VAL A 214 7.23 -14.47 -6.20
C VAL A 214 7.24 -15.40 -7.38
N GLU A 215 7.80 -16.61 -7.24
CA GLU A 215 7.82 -17.60 -8.34
C GLU A 215 6.41 -17.99 -8.76
N ASN A 216 5.48 -18.17 -7.82
CA ASN A 216 4.08 -18.45 -8.15
C ASN A 216 3.46 -17.32 -8.99
N ILE A 217 3.66 -16.06 -8.60
CA ILE A 217 3.16 -14.89 -9.33
C ILE A 217 3.78 -14.83 -10.73
N LEU A 218 5.11 -14.95 -10.83
CA LEU A 218 5.81 -14.87 -12.12
C LEU A 218 5.42 -15.99 -13.07
N ASN A 219 5.23 -17.21 -12.57
CA ASN A 219 4.76 -18.33 -13.39
C ASN A 219 3.37 -18.07 -13.98
N ILE A 220 2.48 -17.41 -13.25
CA ILE A 220 1.16 -17.03 -13.72
C ILE A 220 1.26 -15.92 -14.77
N VAL A 221 2.01 -14.87 -14.47
CA VAL A 221 2.13 -13.70 -15.36
C VAL A 221 2.82 -14.07 -16.66
N LEU A 222 3.96 -14.78 -16.59
CA LEU A 222 4.76 -15.14 -17.76
C LEU A 222 4.18 -16.36 -18.50
N GLY A 223 3.52 -17.27 -17.81
CA GLY A 223 2.85 -18.42 -18.41
C GLY A 223 1.58 -18.06 -19.20
N SER A 224 1.06 -16.84 -19.03
CA SER A 224 -0.09 -16.33 -19.79
C SER A 224 0.31 -15.67 -21.13
N GLU A 225 1.60 -15.60 -21.45
CA GLU A 225 2.12 -15.08 -22.72
C GLU A 225 2.20 -16.13 -23.86
N VAL A 226 1.66 -17.36 -23.62
CA VAL A 226 1.69 -18.47 -24.63
C VAL A 226 0.35 -18.62 -25.32
#